data_df0ae1e2a273c59b767257600965ea66
#
_entry.id   df0ae1e2a273c59b767257600965ea66
#
_cell.length_a   1.000
_cell.length_b   1.000
_cell.length_c   1.000
_cell.angle_alpha   90.00
_cell.angle_beta   90.00
_cell.angle_gamma   90.00
#
_symmetry.space_group_name_H-M   'P 1'
#
loop_
_entity.id
_entity.type
_entity.pdbx_description
1 polymer ?
#
loop_
_entity_poly.entity_id
_entity_poly.type
_entity_poly.pdbx_seq_one_letter_code
_entity_poly.pdbx_strand_id
1 'polypeptide(L)'
;MHELAAQWERRGHDSQQVELIALVRSTAMHLRSGADVVLAAHGLSREIFDILAALYRADGDTFVTQAQLAGQMFVTQAGMKKRLGRLHEMGLVTRSVDPKDARQYQLALTDDGRAVLDGVLDEFFAAEAASLGGLAEADQRQLIRLLQRLLAHKPG
;
A
#
# COMPACT_ATOMS: atom_id res chain seq x y z
N MET A 1 -18.44 -2.84 18.14
CA MET A 1 -17.04 -3.12 18.56
C MET A 1 -16.96 -3.42 20.05
N HIS A 2 -17.44 -2.56 20.95
CA HIS A 2 -17.45 -2.81 22.40
C HIS A 2 -18.14 -4.13 22.81
N GLU A 3 -19.24 -4.49 22.16
CA GLU A 3 -19.96 -5.75 22.45
C GLU A 3 -19.12 -6.99 22.12
N LEU A 4 -18.36 -6.97 21.04
CA LEU A 4 -17.42 -8.05 20.67
C LEU A 4 -16.32 -8.21 21.73
N ALA A 5 -15.72 -7.10 22.15
CA ALA A 5 -14.68 -7.12 23.19
C ALA A 5 -15.22 -7.70 24.50
N ALA A 6 -16.40 -7.28 24.94
CA ALA A 6 -17.06 -7.80 26.14
C ALA A 6 -17.38 -9.31 26.06
N GLN A 7 -17.67 -9.85 24.88
CA GLN A 7 -17.85 -11.29 24.69
C GLN A 7 -16.57 -12.08 24.92
N TRP A 8 -15.42 -11.56 24.47
CA TRP A 8 -14.13 -12.20 24.67
C TRP A 8 -13.62 -12.08 26.12
N GLU A 9 -13.92 -10.96 26.79
CA GLU A 9 -13.60 -10.76 28.21
C GLU A 9 -14.26 -11.82 29.07
N ARG A 10 -15.54 -12.14 28.82
CA ARG A 10 -16.25 -13.23 29.50
C ARG A 10 -15.61 -14.62 29.29
N ARG A 11 -14.70 -14.75 28.32
CA ARG A 11 -13.93 -15.96 28.02
C ARG A 11 -12.48 -15.90 28.51
N GLY A 12 -12.14 -14.87 29.29
CA GLY A 12 -10.82 -14.71 29.90
C GLY A 12 -9.76 -14.05 29.02
N HIS A 13 -10.16 -13.38 27.91
CA HIS A 13 -9.25 -12.62 27.05
C HIS A 13 -9.28 -11.14 27.40
N ASP A 14 -8.15 -10.45 27.24
CA ASP A 14 -8.03 -9.01 27.44
C ASP A 14 -8.88 -8.25 26.42
N SER A 15 -9.97 -7.64 26.89
CA SER A 15 -10.93 -6.90 26.07
C SER A 15 -10.30 -5.69 25.38
N GLN A 16 -9.34 -5.01 26.03
CA GLN A 16 -8.65 -3.87 25.46
C GLN A 16 -7.77 -4.28 24.26
N GLN A 17 -7.04 -5.38 24.35
CA GLN A 17 -6.24 -5.90 23.25
C GLN A 17 -7.11 -6.33 22.07
N VAL A 18 -8.22 -7.01 22.33
CA VAL A 18 -9.17 -7.43 21.30
C VAL A 18 -9.76 -6.21 20.57
N GLU A 19 -10.18 -5.21 21.32
CA GLU A 19 -10.74 -3.98 20.77
C GLU A 19 -9.71 -3.23 19.91
N LEU A 20 -8.49 -3.06 20.43
CA LEU A 20 -7.41 -2.38 19.71
C LEU A 20 -7.10 -3.06 18.36
N ILE A 21 -6.92 -4.38 18.35
CA ILE A 21 -6.66 -5.14 17.13
C ILE A 21 -7.81 -4.99 16.13
N ALA A 22 -9.04 -5.09 16.62
CA ALA A 22 -10.22 -4.98 15.79
C ALA A 22 -10.35 -3.56 15.19
N LEU A 23 -10.07 -2.51 15.97
CA LEU A 23 -10.06 -1.12 15.50
C LEU A 23 -8.99 -0.88 14.44
N VAL A 24 -7.76 -1.35 14.65
CA VAL A 24 -6.68 -1.21 13.67
C VAL A 24 -7.06 -1.87 12.34
N ARG A 25 -7.60 -3.09 12.38
CA ARG A 25 -8.05 -3.81 11.16
C ARG A 25 -9.19 -3.08 10.45
N SER A 26 -10.23 -2.67 11.20
CA SER A 26 -11.38 -1.97 10.63
C SER A 26 -10.99 -0.62 10.04
N THR A 27 -10.10 0.14 10.71
CA THR A 27 -9.58 1.40 10.21
C THR A 27 -8.79 1.21 8.92
N ALA A 28 -7.91 0.20 8.86
CA ALA A 28 -7.17 -0.09 7.64
C ALA A 28 -8.09 -0.44 6.46
N MET A 29 -9.18 -1.17 6.69
CA MET A 29 -10.18 -1.45 5.66
C MET A 29 -10.95 -0.19 5.25
N HIS A 30 -11.34 0.65 6.21
CA HIS A 30 -12.04 1.91 5.94
C HIS A 30 -11.20 2.86 5.09
N LEU A 31 -9.94 3.07 5.46
CA LEU A 31 -9.02 3.95 4.72
C LEU A 31 -8.81 3.47 3.27
N ARG A 32 -8.78 2.16 3.06
CA ARG A 32 -8.66 1.61 1.69
C ARG A 32 -9.89 1.85 0.84
N SER A 33 -11.09 1.72 1.41
CA SER A 33 -12.34 1.66 0.64
C SER A 33 -12.60 2.93 -0.18
N GLY A 34 -12.35 4.11 0.38
CA GLY A 34 -12.56 5.40 -0.31
C GLY A 34 -11.65 5.55 -1.53
N ALA A 35 -10.37 5.32 -1.35
CA ALA A 35 -9.39 5.41 -2.42
C ALA A 35 -9.55 4.28 -3.47
N ASP A 36 -10.01 3.08 -3.09
CA ASP A 36 -10.28 1.98 -4.03
C ASP A 36 -11.42 2.33 -5.01
N VAL A 37 -12.42 3.13 -4.59
CA VAL A 37 -13.48 3.64 -5.48
C VAL A 37 -12.90 4.55 -6.56
N VAL A 38 -11.98 5.45 -6.19
CA VAL A 38 -11.28 6.33 -7.13
C VAL A 38 -10.48 5.51 -8.13
N LEU A 39 -9.67 4.56 -7.65
CA LEU A 39 -8.88 3.68 -8.53
C LEU A 39 -9.77 2.92 -9.52
N ALA A 40 -10.89 2.37 -9.06
CA ALA A 40 -11.83 1.63 -9.91
C ALA A 40 -12.45 2.52 -10.99
N ALA A 41 -12.76 3.79 -10.70
CA ALA A 41 -13.26 4.76 -11.65
C ALA A 41 -12.25 5.05 -12.79
N HIS A 42 -10.96 4.94 -12.51
CA HIS A 42 -9.86 5.05 -13.48
C HIS A 42 -9.43 3.70 -14.08
N GLY A 43 -10.19 2.61 -13.84
CA GLY A 43 -9.88 1.27 -14.35
C GLY A 43 -8.65 0.61 -13.72
N LEU A 44 -8.19 1.11 -12.57
CA LEU A 44 -7.03 0.59 -11.84
C LEU A 44 -7.45 -0.29 -10.68
N SER A 45 -6.73 -1.39 -10.47
CA SER A 45 -6.77 -2.10 -9.19
C SER A 45 -5.73 -1.53 -8.23
N ARG A 46 -5.95 -1.70 -6.93
CA ARG A 46 -4.99 -1.30 -5.89
C ARG A 46 -3.61 -1.87 -6.14
N GLU A 47 -3.52 -3.16 -6.51
CA GLU A 47 -2.25 -3.82 -6.76
C GLU A 47 -1.48 -3.20 -7.94
N ILE A 48 -2.17 -2.79 -9.00
CA ILE A 48 -1.56 -2.09 -10.13
C ILE A 48 -1.09 -0.72 -9.69
N PHE A 49 -1.95 0.05 -9.04
CA PHE A 49 -1.62 1.38 -8.53
C PHE A 49 -0.39 1.35 -7.61
N ASP A 50 -0.35 0.43 -6.64
CA ASP A 50 0.76 0.34 -5.68
C ASP A 50 2.10 0.07 -6.37
N ILE A 51 2.13 -0.76 -7.42
CA ILE A 51 3.33 -1.02 -8.22
C ILE A 51 3.75 0.24 -8.99
N LEU A 52 2.82 0.88 -9.70
CA LEU A 52 3.10 2.10 -10.46
C LEU A 52 3.59 3.21 -9.53
N ALA A 53 2.93 3.41 -8.39
CA ALA A 53 3.32 4.40 -7.39
C ALA A 53 4.69 4.11 -6.76
N ALA A 54 5.06 2.84 -6.56
CA ALA A 54 6.38 2.47 -6.08
C ALA A 54 7.47 2.80 -7.11
N LEU A 55 7.21 2.52 -8.39
CA LEU A 55 8.14 2.86 -9.48
C LEU A 55 8.23 4.37 -9.69
N TYR A 56 7.12 5.10 -9.56
CA TYR A 56 7.08 6.56 -9.67
C TYR A 56 7.95 7.25 -8.61
N ARG A 57 7.86 6.79 -7.36
CA ARG A 57 8.69 7.32 -6.25
C ARG A 57 10.18 7.01 -6.39
N ALA A 58 10.52 5.97 -7.11
CA ALA A 58 11.91 5.55 -7.35
C ALA A 58 12.55 6.22 -8.58
N ASP A 59 11.80 7.08 -9.28
CA ASP A 59 12.23 7.73 -10.50
C ASP A 59 13.45 8.63 -10.27
N GLY A 60 14.48 8.44 -11.08
CA GLY A 60 15.70 9.26 -11.16
C GLY A 60 16.98 8.49 -10.80
N ASP A 61 17.21 8.12 -9.57
CA ASP A 61 18.51 7.57 -9.13
C ASP A 61 18.43 6.18 -8.49
N THR A 62 17.24 5.68 -8.21
CA THR A 62 17.04 4.43 -7.49
C THR A 62 16.27 3.41 -8.32
N PHE A 63 17.00 2.44 -8.86
CA PHE A 63 16.35 1.35 -9.58
C PHE A 63 15.62 0.41 -8.62
N VAL A 64 14.38 0.05 -8.98
CA VAL A 64 13.57 -0.89 -8.22
C VAL A 64 13.63 -2.26 -8.88
N THR A 65 13.99 -3.26 -8.10
CA THR A 65 13.98 -4.66 -8.55
C THR A 65 12.67 -5.35 -8.21
N GLN A 66 12.36 -6.43 -8.93
CA GLN A 66 11.21 -7.28 -8.62
C GLN A 66 11.23 -7.77 -7.17
N ALA A 67 12.41 -8.10 -6.64
CA ALA A 67 12.57 -8.59 -5.27
C ALA A 67 12.19 -7.51 -4.23
N GLN A 68 12.62 -6.27 -4.46
CA GLN A 68 12.27 -5.14 -3.60
C GLN A 68 10.77 -4.87 -3.61
N LEU A 69 10.12 -4.84 -4.79
CA LEU A 69 8.67 -4.69 -4.89
C LEU A 69 7.90 -5.81 -4.18
N ALA A 70 8.34 -7.06 -4.37
CA ALA A 70 7.70 -8.19 -3.71
C ALA A 70 7.78 -8.10 -2.18
N GLY A 71 8.94 -7.67 -1.64
CA GLY A 71 9.12 -7.44 -0.22
C GLY A 71 8.28 -6.28 0.33
N GLN A 72 8.23 -5.15 -0.38
CA GLN A 72 7.46 -3.97 0.02
C GLN A 72 5.94 -4.26 0.05
N MET A 73 5.46 -5.10 -0.86
CA MET A 73 4.02 -5.39 -1.01
C MET A 73 3.59 -6.70 -0.33
N PHE A 74 4.49 -7.36 0.40
CA PHE A 74 4.22 -8.63 1.09
C PHE A 74 3.64 -9.71 0.17
N VAL A 75 4.14 -9.80 -1.07
CA VAL A 75 3.74 -10.82 -2.04
C VAL A 75 4.90 -11.74 -2.42
N THR A 76 4.59 -12.92 -2.93
CA THR A 76 5.62 -13.84 -3.40
C THR A 76 6.30 -13.33 -4.68
N GLN A 77 7.53 -13.75 -4.92
CA GLN A 77 8.26 -13.43 -6.16
C GLN A 77 7.48 -13.86 -7.41
N ALA A 78 6.84 -15.02 -7.37
CA ALA A 78 6.00 -15.51 -8.47
C ALA A 78 4.76 -14.64 -8.70
N GLY A 79 4.11 -14.21 -7.62
CA GLY A 79 2.98 -13.28 -7.67
C GLY A 79 3.38 -11.92 -8.26
N MET A 80 4.52 -11.37 -7.83
CA MET A 80 5.05 -10.11 -8.37
C MET A 80 5.41 -10.25 -9.86
N LYS A 81 6.06 -11.34 -10.25
CA LYS A 81 6.39 -11.61 -11.67
C LYS A 81 5.15 -11.59 -12.56
N LYS A 82 4.05 -12.22 -12.11
CA LYS A 82 2.78 -12.24 -12.86
C LYS A 82 2.19 -10.82 -13.02
N ARG A 83 2.21 -10.02 -11.95
CA ARG A 83 1.71 -8.62 -11.97
C ARG A 83 2.54 -7.74 -12.91
N LEU A 84 3.86 -7.83 -12.81
CA LEU A 84 4.78 -7.09 -13.69
C LEU A 84 4.65 -7.51 -15.16
N GLY A 85 4.44 -8.81 -15.44
CA GLY A 85 4.17 -9.29 -16.80
C GLY A 85 2.94 -8.62 -17.40
N ARG A 86 1.84 -8.57 -16.63
CA ARG A 86 0.62 -7.86 -17.06
C ARG A 86 0.84 -6.37 -17.31
N LEU A 87 1.57 -5.68 -16.42
CA LEU A 87 1.88 -4.26 -16.59
C LEU A 87 2.76 -4.00 -17.82
N HIS A 88 3.67 -4.90 -18.11
CA HIS A 88 4.51 -4.84 -19.31
C HIS A 88 3.66 -5.06 -20.59
N GLU A 89 2.76 -6.04 -20.60
CA GLU A 89 1.80 -6.27 -21.68
C GLU A 89 0.87 -5.07 -21.93
N MET A 90 0.52 -4.36 -20.85
CA MET A 90 -0.26 -3.10 -20.93
C MET A 90 0.59 -1.91 -21.37
N GLY A 91 1.90 -2.05 -21.55
CA GLY A 91 2.81 -0.97 -21.94
C GLY A 91 3.10 0.05 -20.83
N LEU A 92 2.74 -0.21 -19.57
CA LEU A 92 2.88 0.74 -18.46
C LEU A 92 4.24 0.67 -17.75
N VAL A 93 4.95 -0.44 -17.89
CA VAL A 93 6.24 -0.70 -17.23
C VAL A 93 7.23 -1.27 -18.24
N THR A 94 8.46 -0.76 -18.21
CA THR A 94 9.61 -1.34 -18.93
C THR A 94 10.43 -2.21 -18.01
N ARG A 95 11.18 -3.13 -18.63
CA ARG A 95 12.12 -4.02 -17.96
C ARG A 95 13.43 -4.02 -18.74
N SER A 96 14.51 -3.59 -18.13
CA SER A 96 15.86 -3.63 -18.67
C SER A 96 16.77 -4.50 -17.80
N VAL A 97 17.83 -5.05 -18.39
CA VAL A 97 18.84 -5.77 -17.62
C VAL A 97 19.65 -4.78 -16.80
N ASP A 98 19.90 -5.12 -15.53
CA ASP A 98 20.76 -4.28 -14.68
C ASP A 98 22.19 -4.24 -15.25
N PRO A 99 22.77 -3.08 -15.55
CA PRO A 99 24.13 -2.97 -16.05
C PRO A 99 25.20 -3.53 -15.11
N LYS A 100 24.89 -3.61 -13.80
CA LYS A 100 25.81 -4.08 -12.76
C LYS A 100 25.65 -5.57 -12.46
N ASP A 101 24.45 -6.14 -12.71
CA ASP A 101 24.17 -7.57 -12.51
C ASP A 101 23.19 -8.07 -13.56
N ALA A 102 23.68 -8.76 -14.57
CA ALA A 102 22.89 -9.32 -15.66
C ALA A 102 21.81 -10.34 -15.22
N ARG A 103 21.82 -10.78 -13.96
CA ARG A 103 20.78 -11.64 -13.38
C ARG A 103 19.58 -10.86 -12.82
N GLN A 104 19.75 -9.55 -12.67
CA GLN A 104 18.71 -8.67 -12.16
C GLN A 104 18.11 -7.84 -13.28
N TYR A 105 16.85 -7.44 -13.07
CA TYR A 105 16.15 -6.54 -13.96
C TYR A 105 15.78 -5.28 -13.20
N GLN A 106 16.05 -4.16 -13.85
CA GLN A 106 15.58 -2.85 -13.44
C GLN A 106 14.20 -2.61 -14.04
N LEU A 107 13.29 -2.11 -13.22
CA LEU A 107 11.93 -1.78 -13.60
C LEU A 107 11.78 -0.27 -13.61
N ALA A 108 11.09 0.26 -14.62
CA ALA A 108 10.77 1.67 -14.71
C ALA A 108 9.37 1.86 -15.32
N LEU A 109 8.74 2.99 -15.04
CA LEU A 109 7.53 3.40 -15.74
C LEU A 109 7.86 3.77 -17.18
N THR A 110 6.91 3.51 -18.08
CA THR A 110 6.85 4.16 -19.38
C THR A 110 6.22 5.56 -19.24
N ASP A 111 6.24 6.36 -20.31
CA ASP A 111 5.51 7.63 -20.34
C ASP A 111 4.01 7.40 -20.17
N ASP A 112 3.45 6.32 -20.76
CA ASP A 112 2.05 5.94 -20.59
C ASP A 112 1.77 5.51 -19.13
N GLY A 113 2.67 4.75 -18.50
CA GLY A 113 2.54 4.37 -17.10
C GLY A 113 2.56 5.57 -16.16
N ARG A 114 3.38 6.57 -16.48
CA ARG A 114 3.45 7.85 -15.77
C ARG A 114 2.15 8.65 -15.95
N ALA A 115 1.69 8.81 -17.19
CA ALA A 115 0.46 9.52 -17.50
C ALA A 115 -0.77 8.90 -16.81
N VAL A 116 -0.88 7.56 -16.79
CA VAL A 116 -1.94 6.85 -16.07
C VAL A 116 -1.92 7.16 -14.58
N LEU A 117 -0.73 7.18 -13.97
CA LEU A 117 -0.61 7.48 -12.55
C LEU A 117 -0.91 8.96 -12.25
N ASP A 118 -0.33 9.89 -13.02
CA ASP A 118 -0.56 11.34 -12.86
C ASP A 118 -2.06 11.68 -12.96
N GLY A 119 -2.79 10.99 -13.83
CA GLY A 119 -4.23 11.18 -14.02
C GLY A 119 -5.11 10.77 -12.81
N VAL A 120 -4.58 10.05 -11.83
CA VAL A 120 -5.35 9.56 -10.68
C VAL A 120 -4.84 10.08 -9.33
N LEU A 121 -3.60 10.57 -9.25
CA LEU A 121 -2.93 10.87 -7.98
C LEU A 121 -3.69 11.91 -7.14
N ASP A 122 -4.14 13.00 -7.73
CA ASP A 122 -4.81 14.09 -7.00
C ASP A 122 -6.12 13.60 -6.38
N GLU A 123 -6.95 12.89 -7.15
CA GLU A 123 -8.22 12.34 -6.65
C GLU A 123 -7.98 11.26 -5.60
N PHE A 124 -6.97 10.42 -5.81
CA PHE A 124 -6.57 9.38 -4.87
C PHE A 124 -6.17 9.97 -3.52
N PHE A 125 -5.25 10.94 -3.50
CA PHE A 125 -4.82 11.57 -2.25
C PHE A 125 -5.92 12.41 -1.59
N ALA A 126 -6.80 13.02 -2.37
CA ALA A 126 -7.97 13.72 -1.83
C ALA A 126 -8.92 12.73 -1.11
N ALA A 127 -9.17 11.55 -1.68
CA ALA A 127 -9.99 10.51 -1.07
C ALA A 127 -9.34 9.94 0.21
N GLU A 128 -8.02 9.72 0.20
CA GLU A 128 -7.30 9.30 1.41
C GLU A 128 -7.35 10.37 2.51
N ALA A 129 -7.13 11.63 2.17
CA ALA A 129 -7.22 12.74 3.12
C ALA A 129 -8.65 12.89 3.69
N ALA A 130 -9.68 12.75 2.88
CA ALA A 130 -11.07 12.76 3.32
C ALA A 130 -11.37 11.65 4.34
N SER A 131 -10.76 10.48 4.19
CA SER A 131 -10.89 9.36 5.13
C SER A 131 -10.33 9.66 6.53
N LEU A 132 -9.43 10.65 6.64
CA LEU A 132 -8.85 11.13 7.90
C LEU A 132 -9.58 12.34 8.49
N GLY A 133 -10.60 12.87 7.80
CA GLY A 133 -11.27 14.13 8.12
C GLY A 133 -11.95 14.20 9.50
N GLY A 134 -12.09 13.08 10.22
CA GLY A 134 -12.57 13.03 11.60
C GLY A 134 -11.50 13.29 12.66
N LEU A 135 -10.21 13.45 12.29
CA LEU A 135 -9.10 13.64 13.23
C LEU A 135 -8.51 15.04 13.12
N ALA A 136 -8.41 15.72 14.26
CA ALA A 136 -7.64 16.95 14.34
C ALA A 136 -6.15 16.68 14.06
N GLU A 137 -5.43 17.67 13.57
CA GLU A 137 -4.00 17.54 13.19
C GLU A 137 -3.12 17.03 14.35
N ALA A 138 -3.41 17.44 15.58
CA ALA A 138 -2.70 16.96 16.77
C ALA A 138 -2.90 15.45 16.98
N ASP A 139 -4.12 14.96 16.78
CA ASP A 139 -4.48 13.54 16.91
C ASP A 139 -3.83 12.70 15.79
N GLN A 140 -3.81 13.23 14.56
CA GLN A 140 -3.10 12.59 13.44
C GLN A 140 -1.61 12.41 13.78
N ARG A 141 -0.94 13.45 14.28
CA ARG A 141 0.47 13.35 14.72
C ARG A 141 0.67 12.34 15.85
N GLN A 142 -0.26 12.25 16.79
CA GLN A 142 -0.21 11.26 17.86
C GLN A 142 -0.38 9.84 17.32
N LEU A 143 -1.37 9.63 16.45
CA LEU A 143 -1.62 8.33 15.82
C LEU A 143 -0.41 7.84 15.01
N ILE A 144 0.23 8.72 14.25
CA ILE A 144 1.47 8.40 13.52
C ILE A 144 2.53 7.85 14.47
N ARG A 145 2.79 8.53 15.59
CA ARG A 145 3.79 8.07 16.58
C ARG A 145 3.45 6.70 17.17
N LEU A 146 2.16 6.45 17.47
CA LEU A 146 1.71 5.18 18.04
C LEU A 146 1.83 4.03 17.03
N LEU A 147 1.43 4.25 15.79
CA LEU A 147 1.55 3.26 14.72
C LEU A 147 3.01 2.94 14.39
N GLN A 148 3.89 3.94 14.36
CA GLN A 148 5.33 3.74 14.17
C GLN A 148 5.93 2.86 15.27
N ARG A 149 5.56 3.09 16.53
CA ARG A 149 5.99 2.24 17.67
C ARG A 149 5.49 0.82 17.55
N LEU A 150 4.23 0.65 17.13
CA LEU A 150 3.64 -0.67 16.91
C LEU A 150 4.37 -1.44 15.81
N LEU A 151 4.68 -0.79 14.67
CA LEU A 151 5.40 -1.39 13.55
C LEU A 151 6.87 -1.69 13.86
N ALA A 152 7.50 -0.90 14.73
CA ALA A 152 8.88 -1.14 15.15
C ALA A 152 9.01 -2.34 16.11
N HIS A 153 7.92 -2.74 16.77
CA HIS A 153 7.87 -3.91 17.64
C HIS A 153 7.84 -5.19 16.79
N LYS A 154 8.95 -5.94 16.79
CA LYS A 154 8.98 -7.27 16.17
C LYS A 154 8.46 -8.26 17.21
N PRO A 155 7.39 -9.00 16.95
CA PRO A 155 7.04 -10.13 17.79
C PRO A 155 8.19 -11.14 17.74
N GLY A 156 8.68 -11.54 18.91
CA GLY A 156 9.71 -12.54 19.07
C GLY A 156 9.28 -13.93 18.61
#